data_330eec6c0cf9517508d3732778cab544
#
_entry.id   330eec6c0cf9517508d3732778cab544
#
_cell.length_a   1.000
_cell.length_b   1.000
_cell.length_c   1.000
_cell.angle_alpha   90.00
_cell.angle_beta   90.00
_cell.angle_gamma   90.00
#
_symmetry.space_group_name_H-M   'P 1'
#
loop_
_entity.id
_entity.type
_entity.pdbx_description
1 polymer ?
#
loop_
_entity_poly.entity_id
_entity_poly.type
_entity_poly.pdbx_seq_one_letter_code
_entity_poly.pdbx_strand_id
1 'polypeptide(L)'
;VPFGFFPFTDKYSSGLLMPNFGDDYTRGMYLQGMGYYFAITDYVDLQVKGDIYTRGTWAVSATSRYALRYKFRGNIGINYRWDVIGEKDLPGYSARGNLSVQWTHTQDSKANPYSNFSASVNFKTAGYNRSNINNYYNMQANSESTTSSSVNYTQRFPDSPWSLSASMSITQNMRDSSLSVSLPNLNVSMSRVYPFRRKVRVGKEKWYEKIS
;
A
#
# COMPACT_ATOMS: atom_id res chain seq x y z
N VAL A 1 25.75 28.75 -8.45
CA VAL A 1 25.81 29.24 -7.04
C VAL A 1 27.15 28.80 -6.49
N PRO A 2 28.08 29.70 -6.16
CA PRO A 2 29.43 29.32 -5.75
C PRO A 2 29.53 28.78 -4.30
N PHE A 3 28.49 28.86 -3.51
CA PHE A 3 28.49 28.39 -2.13
C PHE A 3 27.20 27.62 -1.85
N GLY A 4 27.24 26.32 -1.95
CA GLY A 4 26.18 25.41 -1.49
C GLY A 4 26.63 24.76 -0.17
N PHE A 5 25.86 24.91 0.88
CA PHE A 5 26.05 24.16 2.11
C PHE A 5 25.23 22.85 1.99
N PHE A 6 25.92 21.74 1.85
CA PHE A 6 25.29 20.40 1.86
C PHE A 6 25.68 19.73 3.18
N PRO A 7 24.79 19.67 4.16
CA PRO A 7 25.04 18.89 5.36
C PRO A 7 25.05 17.41 4.99
N PHE A 8 26.20 16.81 5.03
CA PHE A 8 26.33 15.35 4.96
C PHE A 8 26.02 14.79 6.36
N THR A 9 24.84 14.21 6.52
CA THR A 9 24.50 13.45 7.71
C THR A 9 24.49 11.98 7.35
N ASP A 10 25.41 11.21 7.90
CA ASP A 10 25.50 9.76 7.72
C ASP A 10 24.41 8.99 8.47
N LYS A 11 23.56 9.68 9.21
CA LYS A 11 22.47 9.08 9.99
C LYS A 11 21.13 9.65 9.57
N TYR A 12 20.11 8.80 9.55
CA TYR A 12 18.72 9.22 9.43
C TYR A 12 18.41 10.19 10.56
N SER A 13 18.07 11.42 10.22
CA SER A 13 17.70 12.45 11.19
C SER A 13 16.25 12.84 10.99
N SER A 14 15.53 13.00 12.09
CA SER A 14 14.21 13.60 12.08
C SER A 14 14.29 15.08 11.71
N GLY A 15 13.30 15.60 11.02
CA GLY A 15 13.33 16.97 10.55
C GLY A 15 11.97 17.52 10.17
N LEU A 16 11.93 18.84 10.13
CA LEU A 16 10.75 19.60 9.73
C LEU A 16 10.63 19.60 8.20
N LEU A 17 9.43 19.38 7.73
CA LEU A 17 9.11 19.44 6.30
C LEU A 17 8.57 20.83 5.97
N MET A 18 9.26 21.53 5.08
CA MET A 18 8.86 22.86 4.67
C MET A 18 7.64 22.80 3.78
N PRO A 19 6.62 23.63 4.05
CA PRO A 19 5.43 23.69 3.22
C PRO A 19 5.69 24.34 1.88
N ASN A 20 4.92 23.92 0.88
CA ASN A 20 4.71 24.69 -0.34
C ASN A 20 3.54 25.64 -0.12
N PHE A 21 3.64 26.84 -0.64
CA PHE A 21 2.55 27.82 -0.61
C PHE A 21 2.14 28.17 -2.03
N GLY A 22 0.88 28.52 -2.19
CA GLY A 22 0.32 28.88 -3.48
C GLY A 22 -1.12 29.33 -3.33
N ASP A 23 -1.78 29.50 -4.47
CA ASP A 23 -3.18 29.87 -4.54
C ASP A 23 -3.96 28.90 -5.43
N ASP A 24 -5.15 28.54 -4.99
CA ASP A 24 -6.11 27.70 -5.70
C ASP A 24 -7.41 28.46 -5.88
N TYR A 25 -7.89 28.54 -7.12
CA TYR A 25 -9.11 29.30 -7.45
C TYR A 25 -10.33 28.88 -6.62
N THR A 26 -10.46 27.60 -6.31
CA THR A 26 -11.61 27.05 -5.59
C THR A 26 -11.45 27.05 -4.08
N ARG A 27 -10.22 26.88 -3.57
CA ARG A 27 -9.90 26.69 -2.15
C ARG A 27 -9.15 27.85 -1.52
N GLY A 28 -8.72 28.82 -2.32
CA GLY A 28 -7.94 29.98 -1.88
C GLY A 28 -6.46 29.68 -1.66
N MET A 29 -5.79 30.54 -0.93
CA MET A 29 -4.36 30.38 -0.61
C MET A 29 -4.17 29.11 0.23
N TYR A 30 -3.06 28.42 0.00
CA TYR A 30 -2.74 27.20 0.72
C TYR A 30 -1.32 27.12 1.24
N LEU A 31 -1.16 26.39 2.32
CA LEU A 31 0.08 25.83 2.81
C LEU A 31 -0.06 24.31 2.74
N GLN A 32 0.76 23.68 1.89
CA GLN A 32 0.67 22.25 1.61
C GLN A 32 1.98 21.53 1.97
N GLY A 33 1.86 20.37 2.59
CA GLY A 33 2.99 19.51 2.90
C GLY A 33 3.80 19.95 4.13
N MET A 34 3.26 20.85 4.97
CA MET A 34 3.87 21.17 6.25
C MET A 34 3.83 19.96 7.17
N GLY A 35 4.93 19.60 7.78
CA GLY A 35 4.93 18.42 8.63
C GLY A 35 6.24 18.13 9.30
N TYR A 36 6.32 16.91 9.80
CA TYR A 36 7.51 16.42 10.47
C TYR A 36 7.83 14.99 10.02
N TYR A 37 9.10 14.75 9.78
CA TYR A 37 9.65 13.44 9.51
C TYR A 37 10.30 12.88 10.76
N PHE A 38 9.81 11.74 11.22
CA PHE A 38 10.32 11.01 12.37
C PHE A 38 11.17 9.85 11.88
N ALA A 39 12.46 9.91 12.12
CA ALA A 39 13.35 8.76 11.99
C ALA A 39 13.28 7.93 13.27
N ILE A 40 12.33 7.00 13.36
CA ILE A 40 12.08 6.24 14.59
C ILE A 40 13.20 5.24 14.83
N THR A 41 13.54 4.48 13.79
CA THR A 41 14.64 3.50 13.80
C THR A 41 15.23 3.40 12.39
N ASP A 42 16.36 2.70 12.24
CA ASP A 42 16.95 2.41 10.93
C ASP A 42 16.02 1.57 10.02
N TYR A 43 14.97 1.00 10.58
CA TYR A 43 14.03 0.12 9.89
C TYR A 43 12.63 0.69 9.69
N VAL A 44 12.29 1.76 10.41
CA VAL A 44 10.94 2.34 10.41
C VAL A 44 11.03 3.86 10.43
N ASP A 45 10.39 4.49 9.48
CA ASP A 45 10.17 5.92 9.45
C ASP A 45 8.68 6.28 9.56
N LEU A 46 8.39 7.49 9.96
CA LEU A 46 7.05 8.06 9.96
C LEU A 46 7.11 9.50 9.48
N GLN A 47 6.31 9.81 8.50
CA GLN A 47 6.14 11.16 7.98
C GLN A 47 4.69 11.61 8.20
N VAL A 48 4.51 12.70 8.93
CA VAL A 48 3.19 13.32 9.13
C VAL A 48 3.19 14.68 8.44
N LYS A 49 2.20 14.92 7.59
CA LYS A 49 2.03 16.17 6.84
C LYS A 49 0.63 16.71 7.03
N GLY A 50 0.51 18.03 7.00
CA GLY A 50 -0.76 18.72 6.99
C GLY A 50 -0.84 19.71 5.84
N ASP A 51 -2.03 19.88 5.29
CA ASP A 51 -2.37 20.87 4.30
C ASP A 51 -3.50 21.75 4.85
N ILE A 52 -3.41 23.05 4.66
CA ILE A 52 -4.39 24.02 5.14
C ILE A 52 -4.70 24.99 4.01
N TYR A 53 -5.97 25.29 3.79
CA TYR A 53 -6.48 26.20 2.79
C TYR A 53 -7.36 27.27 3.43
N THR A 54 -7.30 28.50 2.91
CA THR A 54 -8.01 29.64 3.51
C THR A 54 -9.54 29.52 3.49
N ARG A 55 -10.11 28.75 2.56
CA ARG A 55 -11.55 28.53 2.47
C ARG A 55 -12.06 27.35 3.31
N GLY A 56 -11.26 26.86 4.27
CA GLY A 56 -11.67 25.85 5.23
C GLY A 56 -11.40 24.40 4.82
N THR A 57 -10.79 24.14 3.68
CA THR A 57 -10.26 22.81 3.34
C THR A 57 -8.99 22.53 4.14
N TRP A 58 -8.86 21.33 4.68
CA TRP A 58 -7.65 20.87 5.33
C TRP A 58 -7.43 19.38 5.10
N ALA A 59 -6.19 18.95 5.18
CA ALA A 59 -5.83 17.53 5.08
C ALA A 59 -4.72 17.18 6.06
N VAL A 60 -4.74 15.92 6.49
CA VAL A 60 -3.66 15.32 7.27
C VAL A 60 -3.28 14.00 6.62
N SER A 61 -1.99 13.79 6.43
CA SER A 61 -1.46 12.55 5.91
C SER A 61 -0.37 12.00 6.82
N ALA A 62 -0.42 10.71 7.07
CA ALA A 62 0.61 9.97 7.77
C ALA A 62 1.10 8.84 6.87
N THR A 63 2.41 8.78 6.64
CA THR A 63 3.04 7.72 5.85
C THR A 63 4.18 7.12 6.65
N SER A 64 4.14 5.83 6.86
CA SER A 64 5.19 5.07 7.52
C SER A 64 5.74 4.04 6.56
N ARG A 65 7.05 3.98 6.44
CA ARG A 65 7.77 2.95 5.69
C ARG A 65 8.54 2.09 6.67
N TYR A 66 8.49 0.80 6.45
CA TYR A 66 9.26 -0.15 7.24
C TYR A 66 9.95 -1.15 6.33
N ALA A 67 11.19 -1.44 6.63
CA ALA A 67 11.98 -2.40 5.87
C ALA A 67 12.99 -3.09 6.78
N LEU A 68 12.96 -4.40 6.80
CA LEU A 68 13.99 -5.21 7.42
C LEU A 68 14.68 -6.03 6.32
N ARG A 69 15.95 -5.70 6.09
CA ARG A 69 16.74 -6.28 5.00
C ARG A 69 16.69 -7.80 5.04
N TYR A 70 16.43 -8.42 3.89
CA TYR A 70 16.28 -9.86 3.69
C TYR A 70 15.10 -10.50 4.42
N LYS A 71 14.20 -9.74 5.02
CA LYS A 71 13.00 -10.26 5.70
C LYS A 71 11.72 -9.75 5.08
N PHE A 72 11.45 -8.46 5.18
CA PHE A 72 10.23 -7.85 4.65
C PHE A 72 10.41 -6.36 4.44
N ARG A 73 9.52 -5.81 3.64
CA ARG A 73 9.34 -4.38 3.43
C ARG A 73 7.88 -4.05 3.24
N GLY A 74 7.53 -2.84 3.62
CA GLY A 74 6.18 -2.36 3.40
C GLY A 74 6.06 -0.87 3.68
N ASN A 75 4.88 -0.35 3.37
CA ASN A 75 4.49 1.01 3.70
C ASN A 75 3.03 1.06 4.09
N ILE A 76 2.71 1.95 5.01
CA ILE A 76 1.35 2.28 5.42
C ILE A 76 1.17 3.77 5.16
N GLY A 77 0.12 4.13 4.45
CA GLY A 77 -0.28 5.50 4.20
C GLY A 77 -1.73 5.72 4.60
N ILE A 78 -1.98 6.76 5.37
CA ILE A 78 -3.32 7.19 5.74
C ILE A 78 -3.41 8.66 5.37
N ASN A 79 -4.43 9.03 4.62
CA ASN A 79 -4.69 10.41 4.26
C ASN A 79 -6.16 10.72 4.54
N TYR A 80 -6.41 11.74 5.33
CA TYR A 80 -7.73 12.28 5.55
C TYR A 80 -7.77 13.73 5.08
N ARG A 81 -8.80 14.06 4.31
CA ARG A 81 -9.04 15.41 3.80
C ARG A 81 -10.47 15.80 4.04
N TRP A 82 -10.63 17.00 4.57
CA TRP A 82 -11.90 17.70 4.64
C TRP A 82 -11.94 18.75 3.55
N ASP A 83 -12.69 18.48 2.49
CA ASP A 83 -12.81 19.37 1.36
C ASP A 83 -14.02 20.28 1.51
N VAL A 84 -13.79 21.58 1.41
CA VAL A 84 -14.82 22.63 1.36
C VAL A 84 -14.70 23.33 0.02
N ILE A 85 -15.76 23.29 -0.77
CA ILE A 85 -15.84 23.93 -2.09
C ILE A 85 -17.03 24.88 -2.07
N GLY A 86 -16.83 26.10 -2.56
CA GLY A 86 -17.84 27.15 -2.56
C GLY A 86 -17.90 27.91 -1.23
N GLU A 87 -18.77 28.90 -1.18
CA GLU A 87 -19.04 29.69 0.03
C GLU A 87 -20.29 29.17 0.71
N LYS A 88 -20.26 29.13 2.03
CA LYS A 88 -21.42 28.76 2.85
C LYS A 88 -22.57 29.71 2.50
N ASP A 89 -23.74 29.17 2.29
CA ASP A 89 -24.96 29.88 1.93
C ASP A 89 -25.12 30.22 0.42
N LEU A 90 -24.16 29.81 -0.44
CA LEU A 90 -24.30 29.95 -1.89
C LEU A 90 -24.60 28.60 -2.57
N PRO A 91 -25.30 28.62 -3.73
CA PRO A 91 -25.48 27.42 -4.53
C PRO A 91 -24.12 26.83 -4.97
N GLY A 92 -23.93 25.54 -4.73
CA GLY A 92 -22.66 24.88 -5.06
C GLY A 92 -21.74 24.65 -3.86
N TYR A 93 -22.14 25.06 -2.64
CA TYR A 93 -21.40 24.70 -1.43
C TYR A 93 -21.39 23.19 -1.23
N SER A 94 -20.23 22.64 -0.97
CA SER A 94 -20.04 21.24 -0.67
C SER A 94 -18.92 21.08 0.36
N ALA A 95 -19.22 20.38 1.44
CA ALA A 95 -18.24 20.00 2.45
C ALA A 95 -18.25 18.46 2.60
N ARG A 96 -17.11 17.81 2.40
CA ARG A 96 -17.00 16.34 2.43
C ARG A 96 -15.68 15.88 3.02
N GLY A 97 -15.77 14.87 3.88
CA GLY A 97 -14.60 14.13 4.35
C GLY A 97 -14.22 13.01 3.38
N ASN A 98 -12.95 12.93 3.05
CA ASN A 98 -12.38 11.93 2.17
C ASN A 98 -11.24 11.22 2.87
N LEU A 99 -11.31 9.89 2.93
CA LEU A 99 -10.29 9.04 3.55
C LEU A 99 -9.64 8.16 2.48
N SER A 100 -8.34 8.02 2.56
CA SER A 100 -7.59 7.01 1.81
C SER A 100 -6.67 6.27 2.76
N VAL A 101 -6.72 4.95 2.71
CA VAL A 101 -5.83 4.06 3.45
C VAL A 101 -5.15 3.15 2.44
N GLN A 102 -3.83 3.12 2.50
CA GLN A 102 -3.01 2.26 1.67
C GLN A 102 -2.03 1.49 2.55
N TRP A 103 -1.97 0.19 2.36
CA TRP A 103 -0.97 -0.64 3.00
C TRP A 103 -0.42 -1.64 2.00
N THR A 104 0.89 -1.68 1.87
CA THR A 104 1.57 -2.69 1.10
C THR A 104 2.58 -3.40 1.98
N HIS A 105 2.63 -4.71 1.86
CA HIS A 105 3.59 -5.56 2.55
C HIS A 105 4.10 -6.63 1.60
N THR A 106 5.40 -6.81 1.57
CA THR A 106 6.05 -7.86 0.77
C THR A 106 7.12 -8.54 1.61
N GLN A 107 6.98 -9.83 1.80
CA GLN A 107 8.00 -10.65 2.40
C GLN A 107 9.10 -10.96 1.37
N ASP A 108 10.35 -10.89 1.78
CA ASP A 108 11.48 -11.28 0.94
C ASP A 108 11.57 -12.82 0.90
N SER A 109 11.77 -13.38 -0.28
CA SER A 109 11.93 -14.84 -0.47
C SER A 109 13.14 -15.41 0.28
N LYS A 110 14.11 -14.56 0.62
CA LYS A 110 15.27 -14.95 1.43
C LYS A 110 14.97 -15.10 2.91
N ALA A 111 13.86 -14.49 3.39
CA ALA A 111 13.46 -14.60 4.79
C ALA A 111 13.01 -16.02 5.15
N ASN A 112 12.22 -16.61 4.26
CA ASN A 112 11.78 -17.99 4.37
C ASN A 112 11.46 -18.51 2.96
N PRO A 113 12.25 -19.44 2.40
CA PRO A 113 11.99 -19.99 1.08
C PRO A 113 10.71 -20.84 1.00
N TYR A 114 10.15 -21.21 2.16
CA TYR A 114 8.97 -22.06 2.26
C TYR A 114 7.68 -21.30 2.50
N SER A 115 7.75 -20.05 2.93
CA SER A 115 6.57 -19.22 3.09
C SER A 115 6.73 -17.87 2.41
N ASN A 116 5.64 -17.38 1.81
CA ASN A 116 5.58 -16.05 1.24
C ASN A 116 4.27 -15.39 1.64
N PHE A 117 4.38 -14.18 2.17
CA PHE A 117 3.25 -13.34 2.51
C PHE A 117 3.35 -12.01 1.75
N SER A 118 2.30 -11.65 1.06
CA SER A 118 2.16 -10.35 0.40
C SER A 118 0.76 -9.79 0.60
N ALA A 119 0.70 -8.50 0.89
CA ALA A 119 -0.55 -7.78 1.05
C ALA A 119 -0.48 -6.45 0.31
N SER A 120 -1.56 -6.10 -0.37
CA SER A 120 -1.77 -4.80 -0.98
C SER A 120 -3.20 -4.38 -0.69
N VAL A 121 -3.37 -3.47 0.25
CA VAL A 121 -4.67 -2.95 0.67
C VAL A 121 -4.79 -1.51 0.22
N ASN A 122 -5.83 -1.20 -0.53
CA ASN A 122 -6.16 0.13 -1.00
C ASN A 122 -7.64 0.39 -0.71
N PHE A 123 -7.88 1.34 0.15
CA PHE A 123 -9.23 1.81 0.47
C PHE A 123 -9.30 3.31 0.24
N LYS A 124 -10.34 3.76 -0.47
CA LYS A 124 -10.59 5.18 -0.71
C LYS A 124 -12.09 5.45 -0.61
N THR A 125 -12.46 6.58 -0.03
CA THR A 125 -13.84 7.05 -0.12
C THR A 125 -14.19 7.53 -1.53
N ALA A 126 -15.45 7.45 -1.92
CA ALA A 126 -15.93 7.70 -3.28
C ALA A 126 -15.51 9.06 -3.89
N GLY A 127 -15.33 10.07 -3.06
CA GLY A 127 -14.93 11.41 -3.49
C GLY A 127 -13.43 11.66 -3.56
N TYR A 128 -12.62 10.77 -3.02
CA TYR A 128 -11.19 11.02 -2.77
C TYR A 128 -10.42 11.44 -4.01
N ASN A 129 -10.56 10.71 -5.11
CA ASN A 129 -9.79 10.99 -6.33
C ASN A 129 -10.23 12.30 -7.01
N ARG A 130 -11.53 12.62 -6.99
CA ARG A 130 -12.07 13.84 -7.61
C ARG A 130 -11.74 15.10 -6.84
N SER A 131 -11.66 15.01 -5.52
CA SER A 131 -11.38 16.15 -4.66
C SER A 131 -9.87 16.38 -4.46
N ASN A 132 -9.03 15.44 -4.87
CA ASN A 132 -7.60 15.56 -4.67
C ASN A 132 -6.99 16.55 -5.67
N ILE A 133 -6.47 17.65 -5.15
CA ILE A 133 -5.86 18.73 -5.94
C ILE A 133 -4.66 18.25 -6.77
N ASN A 134 -3.90 17.30 -6.22
CA ASN A 134 -2.75 16.71 -6.93
C ASN A 134 -3.16 15.89 -8.17
N ASN A 135 -4.44 15.48 -8.21
CA ASN A 135 -5.00 14.74 -9.34
C ASN A 135 -5.75 15.64 -10.33
N TYR A 136 -5.85 16.95 -10.06
CA TYR A 136 -6.66 17.85 -10.87
C TYR A 136 -6.31 17.81 -12.36
N TYR A 137 -5.02 17.74 -12.68
CA TYR A 137 -4.53 17.60 -14.06
C TYR A 137 -4.32 16.16 -14.50
N ASN A 138 -4.57 15.18 -13.64
CA ASN A 138 -4.44 13.76 -13.95
C ASN A 138 -5.80 13.16 -14.24
N MET A 139 -6.21 13.17 -15.52
CA MET A 139 -7.50 12.67 -15.96
C MET A 139 -7.67 11.17 -15.66
N GLN A 140 -6.60 10.38 -15.71
CA GLN A 140 -6.64 8.96 -15.41
C GLN A 140 -6.93 8.72 -13.93
N ALA A 141 -6.24 9.42 -13.03
CA ALA A 141 -6.49 9.30 -11.59
C ALA A 141 -7.90 9.80 -11.20
N ASN A 142 -8.40 10.85 -11.87
CA ASN A 142 -9.76 11.37 -11.65
C ASN A 142 -10.85 10.43 -12.16
N SER A 143 -10.58 9.67 -13.21
CA SER A 143 -11.53 8.71 -13.80
C SER A 143 -11.48 7.34 -13.13
N GLU A 144 -10.46 7.05 -12.34
CA GLU A 144 -10.33 5.81 -11.62
C GLU A 144 -11.47 5.66 -10.59
N SER A 145 -12.35 4.73 -10.85
CA SER A 145 -13.53 4.46 -10.02
C SER A 145 -13.44 3.17 -9.23
N THR A 146 -12.40 2.37 -9.46
CA THR A 146 -12.24 1.05 -8.85
C THR A 146 -10.90 0.96 -8.11
N THR A 147 -10.91 0.44 -6.90
CA THR A 147 -9.69 0.08 -6.16
C THR A 147 -9.72 -1.39 -5.81
N SER A 148 -8.56 -2.02 -5.90
CA SER A 148 -8.41 -3.44 -5.58
C SER A 148 -7.47 -3.61 -4.41
N SER A 149 -7.83 -4.51 -3.51
CA SER A 149 -7.00 -4.96 -2.40
C SER A 149 -6.81 -6.46 -2.49
N SER A 150 -5.63 -6.95 -2.21
CA SER A 150 -5.35 -8.38 -2.22
C SER A 150 -4.41 -8.76 -1.09
N VAL A 151 -4.65 -9.94 -0.53
CA VAL A 151 -3.78 -10.56 0.45
C VAL A 151 -3.50 -11.97 -0.01
N ASN A 152 -2.22 -12.34 -0.10
CA ASN A 152 -1.79 -13.64 -0.57
C ASN A 152 -0.81 -14.24 0.44
N TYR A 153 -1.04 -15.49 0.77
CA TYR A 153 -0.16 -16.29 1.61
C TYR A 153 0.10 -17.63 0.94
N THR A 154 1.35 -18.04 0.88
CA THR A 154 1.74 -19.34 0.34
C THR A 154 2.69 -20.01 1.32
N GLN A 155 2.42 -21.26 1.65
CA GLN A 155 3.25 -22.10 2.49
C GLN A 155 3.59 -23.41 1.79
N ARG A 156 4.86 -23.75 1.71
CA ARG A 156 5.36 -25.05 1.26
C ARG A 156 5.96 -25.78 2.46
N PHE A 157 5.69 -27.05 2.59
CA PHE A 157 6.25 -27.86 3.65
C PHE A 157 7.46 -28.65 3.11
N PRO A 158 8.69 -28.36 3.59
CA PRO A 158 9.91 -28.93 2.96
C PRO A 158 9.98 -30.43 3.03
N ASP A 159 9.47 -31.04 4.11
CA ASP A 159 9.49 -32.48 4.35
C ASP A 159 8.19 -33.18 3.93
N SER A 160 7.31 -32.47 3.26
CA SER A 160 6.00 -32.95 2.87
C SER A 160 5.67 -32.53 1.43
N PRO A 161 4.96 -33.35 0.68
CA PRO A 161 4.55 -33.00 -0.66
C PRO A 161 3.45 -31.94 -0.71
N TRP A 162 2.98 -31.46 0.42
CA TRP A 162 1.88 -30.53 0.54
C TRP A 162 2.31 -29.07 0.38
N SER A 163 1.47 -28.31 -0.26
CA SER A 163 1.57 -26.85 -0.30
C SER A 163 0.19 -26.22 -0.08
N LEU A 164 0.18 -25.14 0.70
CA LEU A 164 -1.01 -24.36 1.01
C LEU A 164 -0.88 -23.00 0.36
N SER A 165 -1.90 -22.55 -0.34
CA SER A 165 -2.03 -21.17 -0.78
C SER A 165 -3.38 -20.61 -0.36
N ALA A 166 -3.34 -19.41 0.19
CA ALA A 166 -4.51 -18.66 0.60
C ALA A 166 -4.49 -17.31 -0.10
N SER A 167 -5.58 -16.94 -0.76
CA SER A 167 -5.73 -15.65 -1.40
C SER A 167 -7.09 -15.05 -1.11
N MET A 168 -7.11 -13.75 -0.86
CA MET A 168 -8.33 -12.96 -0.67
C MET A 168 -8.22 -11.70 -1.50
N SER A 169 -9.30 -11.30 -2.15
CA SER A 169 -9.35 -10.03 -2.87
C SER A 169 -10.62 -9.26 -2.55
N ILE A 170 -10.47 -7.95 -2.48
CA ILE A 170 -11.55 -7.00 -2.25
C ILE A 170 -11.47 -5.97 -3.37
N THR A 171 -12.57 -5.77 -4.07
CA THR A 171 -12.69 -4.74 -5.08
C THR A 171 -13.76 -3.75 -4.68
N GLN A 172 -13.38 -2.50 -4.58
CA GLN A 172 -14.27 -1.40 -4.26
C GLN A 172 -14.55 -0.59 -5.52
N ASN A 173 -15.82 -0.39 -5.85
CA ASN A 173 -16.26 0.53 -6.89
C ASN A 173 -16.77 1.82 -6.24
N MET A 174 -16.05 2.91 -6.50
CA MET A 174 -16.37 4.21 -5.91
C MET A 174 -17.53 4.93 -6.62
N ARG A 175 -17.89 4.52 -7.83
CA ARG A 175 -19.01 5.11 -8.58
C ARG A 175 -20.35 4.69 -7.97
N ASP A 176 -20.47 3.40 -7.71
CA ASP A 176 -21.71 2.78 -7.21
C ASP A 176 -21.66 2.56 -5.69
N SER A 177 -20.57 2.98 -5.04
CA SER A 177 -20.31 2.75 -3.61
C SER A 177 -20.46 1.27 -3.21
N SER A 178 -20.16 0.37 -4.14
CA SER A 178 -20.26 -1.07 -3.93
C SER A 178 -18.90 -1.67 -3.53
N LEU A 179 -18.95 -2.67 -2.65
CA LEU A 179 -17.81 -3.42 -2.18
C LEU A 179 -18.04 -4.89 -2.54
N SER A 180 -17.17 -5.44 -3.39
CA SER A 180 -17.14 -6.86 -3.73
C SER A 180 -16.01 -7.53 -2.97
N VAL A 181 -16.34 -8.45 -2.09
CA VAL A 181 -15.39 -9.23 -1.30
C VAL A 181 -15.39 -10.65 -1.82
N SER A 182 -14.25 -11.08 -2.36
CA SER A 182 -14.05 -12.50 -2.66
C SER A 182 -13.69 -13.22 -1.37
N LEU A 183 -14.42 -14.28 -1.07
CA LEU A 183 -14.10 -15.16 0.07
C LEU A 183 -12.67 -15.67 -0.04
N PRO A 184 -11.99 -15.93 1.08
CA PRO A 184 -10.66 -16.52 1.05
C PRO A 184 -10.65 -17.82 0.25
N ASN A 185 -9.87 -17.83 -0.83
CA ASN A 185 -9.65 -19.03 -1.61
C ASN A 185 -8.48 -19.79 -0.99
N LEU A 186 -8.77 -20.94 -0.40
CA LEU A 186 -7.79 -21.85 0.17
C LEU A 186 -7.56 -23.00 -0.83
N ASN A 187 -6.35 -23.10 -1.32
CA ASN A 187 -5.94 -24.18 -2.19
C ASN A 187 -4.84 -25.00 -1.48
N VAL A 188 -5.14 -26.27 -1.27
CA VAL A 188 -4.19 -27.26 -0.76
C VAL A 188 -3.82 -28.16 -1.93
N SER A 189 -2.57 -28.16 -2.32
CA SER A 189 -2.06 -29.00 -3.40
C SER A 189 -0.99 -29.95 -2.90
N MET A 190 -0.94 -31.10 -3.50
CA MET A 190 0.08 -32.11 -3.22
C MET A 190 0.93 -32.32 -4.47
N SER A 191 2.24 -32.21 -4.29
CA SER A 191 3.17 -32.55 -5.36
C SER A 191 3.18 -34.06 -5.56
N ARG A 192 3.48 -34.48 -6.80
CA ARG A 192 3.52 -35.89 -7.17
C ARG A 192 4.50 -36.65 -6.27
N VAL A 193 4.00 -37.69 -5.61
CA VAL A 193 4.76 -38.59 -4.76
C VAL A 193 4.89 -39.94 -5.43
N TYR A 194 6.08 -40.50 -5.38
CA TYR A 194 6.35 -41.85 -5.86
C TYR A 194 6.61 -42.77 -4.67
N PRO A 195 5.57 -43.37 -4.09
CA PRO A 195 5.70 -44.13 -2.83
C PRO A 195 6.59 -45.35 -2.95
N PHE A 196 6.70 -45.93 -4.15
CA PHE A 196 7.48 -47.13 -4.41
C PHE A 196 8.88 -46.86 -4.97
N ARG A 197 9.30 -45.57 -5.02
CA ARG A 197 10.60 -45.21 -5.52
C ARG A 197 11.70 -45.50 -4.49
N ARG A 198 12.72 -46.22 -4.89
CA ARG A 198 13.87 -46.53 -4.04
C ARG A 198 14.65 -45.27 -3.69
N LYS A 199 15.06 -45.13 -2.43
CA LYS A 199 15.90 -44.02 -1.95
C LYS A 199 17.30 -44.01 -2.57
N VAL A 200 17.85 -45.20 -2.87
CA VAL A 200 19.16 -45.36 -3.52
C VAL A 200 18.93 -45.98 -4.90
N ARG A 201 19.34 -45.28 -5.96
CA ARG A 201 19.19 -45.74 -7.33
C ARG A 201 20.33 -46.70 -7.67
N VAL A 202 20.03 -47.97 -7.78
CA VAL A 202 20.94 -48.99 -8.30
C VAL A 202 20.27 -49.67 -9.49
N GLY A 203 20.77 -49.41 -10.71
CA GLY A 203 20.25 -50.00 -11.96
C GLY A 203 19.07 -49.25 -12.60
N LYS A 204 18.42 -49.91 -13.61
CA LYS A 204 17.30 -49.31 -14.34
C LYS A 204 16.05 -49.21 -13.49
N GLU A 205 15.28 -48.11 -13.68
CA GLU A 205 14.01 -47.89 -13.01
C GLU A 205 13.01 -49.03 -13.35
N LYS A 206 12.42 -49.59 -12.32
CA LYS A 206 11.40 -50.64 -12.50
C LYS A 206 10.03 -49.99 -12.70
N TRP A 207 9.10 -50.69 -13.36
CA TRP A 207 7.79 -50.16 -13.72
C TRP A 207 6.97 -49.65 -12.51
N TYR A 208 7.10 -50.27 -11.35
CA TYR A 208 6.38 -49.89 -10.14
C TYR A 208 6.94 -48.60 -9.48
N GLU A 209 8.19 -48.20 -9.79
CA GLU A 209 8.77 -46.97 -9.31
C GLU A 209 8.21 -45.73 -10.01
N LYS A 210 7.46 -45.92 -11.10
CA LYS A 210 6.78 -44.88 -11.88
C LYS A 210 5.34 -44.64 -11.45
N ILE A 211 4.83 -45.41 -10.49
CA ILE A 211 3.49 -45.25 -9.96
C ILE A 211 3.45 -44.05 -9.04
N SER A 212 2.60 -43.08 -9.36
CA SER A 212 2.44 -41.83 -8.61
C SER A 212 1.00 -41.60 -8.19
#